data_b69afbfe7de4097110468663bb39073f
#
_entry.id   b69afbfe7de4097110468663bb39073f
#
_cell.length_a   1.000
_cell.length_b   1.000
_cell.length_c   1.000
_cell.angle_alpha   90.00
_cell.angle_beta   90.00
_cell.angle_gamma   90.00
#
_symmetry.space_group_name_H-M   'P 1'
#
loop_
_entity.id
_entity.type
_entity.pdbx_description
1 polymer ?
#
loop_
_entity_poly.entity_id
_entity_poly.type
_entity_poly.pdbx_seq_one_letter_code
_entity_poly.pdbx_strand_id
1 'polypeptide(L)'
;MLALFSSALLLYGVSLIYGATGTLYFNEIGAQLDGSLLSIFGLVLFIGGMGFKISLVPFHLWTADTYEGAPTSVTAYLSVISKGSAAFVLMTILMKAFAQSDLFYSWNTGMYWIIVASITIANLFAIRQNNLKRFMAFSAISQAGYLVLAIMDGTAQGMTALVFYLLVYMVSNLGAFAVMTSVEENSGKINISDYDGLYQSNPKLAFLMTLCLFSLAGIPPFAGFFSKFFVFMAAFKAGYPLLVFIALANTVISLYYYLMIVKAMYIKPNDNPIATFKSDGYTRVALALCTLGVLIFGIGGVFYNYISGFGYGL
;
A
#
# COMPACT_ATOMS: atom_id res chain seq x y z
N MET A 1 -22.42 -3.23 -1.33
CA MET A 1 -22.78 -4.39 -0.49
C MET A 1 -21.57 -4.89 0.31
N LEU A 2 -20.46 -5.35 -0.28
CA LEU A 2 -19.29 -5.90 0.44
C LEU A 2 -18.69 -4.94 1.47
N ALA A 3 -18.59 -3.65 1.16
CA ALA A 3 -18.05 -2.64 2.08
C ALA A 3 -18.91 -2.44 3.33
N LEU A 4 -20.25 -2.50 3.19
CA LEU A 4 -21.18 -2.44 4.33
C LEU A 4 -21.06 -3.68 5.20
N PHE A 5 -21.00 -4.85 4.57
CA PHE A 5 -20.82 -6.12 5.29
C PHE A 5 -19.51 -6.14 6.08
N SER A 6 -18.41 -5.72 5.46
CA SER A 6 -17.11 -5.62 6.14
C SER A 6 -17.14 -4.63 7.31
N SER A 7 -17.81 -3.48 7.16
CA SER A 7 -17.95 -2.52 8.26
C SER A 7 -18.82 -3.08 9.40
N ALA A 8 -19.87 -3.84 9.08
CA ALA A 8 -20.69 -4.52 10.08
C ALA A 8 -19.87 -5.58 10.85
N LEU A 9 -19.04 -6.38 10.16
CA LEU A 9 -18.16 -7.35 10.81
C LEU A 9 -17.14 -6.65 11.74
N LEU A 10 -16.55 -5.54 11.30
CA LEU A 10 -15.62 -4.76 12.11
C LEU A 10 -16.30 -4.25 13.38
N LEU A 11 -17.47 -3.64 13.26
CA LEU A 11 -18.21 -3.11 14.41
C LEU A 11 -18.68 -4.23 15.35
N TYR A 12 -19.06 -5.36 14.80
CA TYR A 12 -19.41 -6.53 15.60
C TYR A 12 -18.18 -7.06 16.36
N GLY A 13 -17.01 -7.11 15.71
CA GLY A 13 -15.74 -7.45 16.37
C GLY A 13 -15.44 -6.52 17.54
N VAL A 14 -15.58 -5.19 17.36
CA VAL A 14 -15.42 -4.20 18.42
C VAL A 14 -16.45 -4.42 19.56
N SER A 15 -17.69 -4.74 19.23
CA SER A 15 -18.72 -5.05 20.22
C SER A 15 -18.39 -6.29 21.07
N LEU A 16 -17.83 -7.34 20.45
CA LEU A 16 -17.40 -8.53 21.18
C LEU A 16 -16.20 -8.25 22.09
N ILE A 17 -15.24 -7.43 21.64
CA ILE A 17 -14.12 -6.98 22.47
C ILE A 17 -14.65 -6.18 23.66
N TYR A 18 -15.59 -5.26 23.46
CA TYR A 18 -16.24 -4.54 24.52
C TYR A 18 -16.99 -5.48 25.47
N GLY A 19 -17.70 -6.48 24.95
CA GLY A 19 -18.38 -7.49 25.77
C GLY A 19 -17.44 -8.32 26.65
N ALA A 20 -16.21 -8.55 26.17
CA ALA A 20 -15.17 -9.27 26.93
C ALA A 20 -14.49 -8.40 28.00
N THR A 21 -14.29 -7.10 27.71
CA THR A 21 -13.47 -6.22 28.55
C THR A 21 -14.29 -5.21 29.40
N GLY A 22 -15.51 -4.89 28.97
CA GLY A 22 -16.35 -3.89 29.64
C GLY A 22 -15.87 -2.44 29.50
N THR A 23 -14.79 -2.18 28.76
CA THR A 23 -14.19 -0.85 28.59
C THR A 23 -13.97 -0.49 27.13
N LEU A 24 -13.94 0.82 26.83
CA LEU A 24 -13.60 1.38 25.52
C LEU A 24 -12.22 2.06 25.51
N TYR A 25 -11.54 2.13 26.65
CA TYR A 25 -10.22 2.74 26.74
C TYR A 25 -9.13 1.77 26.30
N PHE A 26 -8.37 2.13 25.29
CA PHE A 26 -7.34 1.25 24.69
C PHE A 26 -6.33 0.73 25.71
N ASN A 27 -5.90 1.56 26.66
CA ASN A 27 -4.94 1.17 27.68
C ASN A 27 -5.50 0.14 28.68
N GLU A 28 -6.83 0.09 28.87
CA GLU A 28 -7.51 -0.84 29.75
C GLU A 28 -7.85 -2.15 29.04
N ILE A 29 -8.18 -2.06 27.72
CA ILE A 29 -8.53 -3.22 26.92
C ILE A 29 -7.39 -4.25 26.98
N GLY A 30 -6.14 -3.83 26.78
CA GLY A 30 -4.97 -4.73 26.78
C GLY A 30 -4.79 -5.53 28.07
N ALA A 31 -5.10 -4.90 29.21
CA ALA A 31 -4.99 -5.54 30.52
C ALA A 31 -6.17 -6.49 30.85
N GLN A 32 -7.32 -6.31 30.21
CA GLN A 32 -8.55 -7.07 30.49
C GLN A 32 -8.85 -8.14 29.45
N LEU A 33 -8.20 -8.08 28.27
CA LEU A 33 -8.34 -9.08 27.23
C LEU A 33 -7.72 -10.40 27.66
N ASP A 34 -8.57 -11.39 27.84
CA ASP A 34 -8.20 -12.78 28.08
C ASP A 34 -8.13 -13.57 26.76
N GLY A 35 -7.63 -14.80 26.81
CA GLY A 35 -7.59 -15.73 25.69
C GLY A 35 -8.94 -16.40 25.41
N SER A 36 -10.07 -15.85 25.86
CA SER A 36 -11.39 -16.45 25.67
C SER A 36 -11.80 -16.50 24.20
N LEU A 37 -12.70 -17.43 23.88
CA LEU A 37 -13.26 -17.52 22.52
C LEU A 37 -13.93 -16.21 22.08
N LEU A 38 -14.54 -15.48 22.99
CA LEU A 38 -15.17 -14.20 22.72
C LEU A 38 -14.14 -13.15 22.24
N SER A 39 -13.02 -13.04 22.97
CA SER A 39 -11.92 -12.14 22.64
C SER A 39 -11.25 -12.50 21.32
N ILE A 40 -11.00 -13.82 21.08
CA ILE A 40 -10.43 -14.30 19.81
C ILE A 40 -11.38 -14.01 18.64
N PHE A 41 -12.68 -14.28 18.78
CA PHE A 41 -13.66 -14.00 17.74
C PHE A 41 -13.75 -12.50 17.43
N GLY A 42 -13.75 -11.66 18.46
CA GLY A 42 -13.71 -10.20 18.33
C GLY A 42 -12.50 -9.72 17.54
N LEU A 43 -11.31 -10.25 17.87
CA LEU A 43 -10.06 -9.95 17.18
C LEU A 43 -10.10 -10.37 15.69
N VAL A 44 -10.56 -11.58 15.40
CA VAL A 44 -10.64 -12.09 14.01
C VAL A 44 -11.56 -11.23 13.17
N LEU A 45 -12.73 -10.86 13.69
CA LEU A 45 -13.68 -10.01 12.98
C LEU A 45 -13.15 -8.58 12.80
N PHE A 46 -12.45 -8.04 13.81
CA PHE A 46 -11.79 -6.73 13.72
C PHE A 46 -10.70 -6.73 12.64
N ILE A 47 -9.79 -7.72 12.66
CA ILE A 47 -8.73 -7.85 11.65
C ILE A 47 -9.34 -8.08 10.26
N GLY A 48 -10.39 -8.87 10.13
CA GLY A 48 -11.09 -9.09 8.87
C GLY A 48 -11.66 -7.80 8.28
N GLY A 49 -12.33 -6.98 9.11
CA GLY A 49 -12.88 -5.70 8.67
C GLY A 49 -11.81 -4.67 8.32
N MET A 50 -10.73 -4.60 9.09
CA MET A 50 -9.58 -3.74 8.78
C MET A 50 -8.81 -4.23 7.55
N GLY A 51 -8.63 -5.54 7.41
CA GLY A 51 -8.02 -6.18 6.25
C GLY A 51 -8.77 -5.88 4.95
N PHE A 52 -10.10 -5.84 5.00
CA PHE A 52 -10.92 -5.40 3.86
C PHE A 52 -10.62 -3.93 3.48
N LYS A 53 -10.60 -3.02 4.45
CA LYS A 53 -10.32 -1.58 4.21
C LYS A 53 -8.91 -1.36 3.63
N ILE A 54 -7.91 -2.11 4.10
CA ILE A 54 -6.53 -2.04 3.61
C ILE A 54 -6.36 -2.86 2.32
N SER A 55 -7.32 -3.72 1.97
CA SER A 55 -7.28 -4.67 0.86
C SER A 55 -6.23 -5.77 1.02
N LEU A 56 -6.10 -6.31 2.23
CA LEU A 56 -5.20 -7.45 2.48
C LEU A 56 -5.84 -8.78 2.04
N VAL A 57 -5.03 -9.73 1.61
CA VAL A 57 -5.51 -11.09 1.31
C VAL A 57 -5.88 -11.78 2.64
N PRO A 58 -7.06 -12.44 2.70
CA PRO A 58 -7.99 -12.80 1.64
C PRO A 58 -9.09 -11.75 1.33
N PHE A 59 -9.12 -10.62 2.00
CA PHE A 59 -10.20 -9.63 1.93
C PHE A 59 -10.08 -8.65 0.75
N HIS A 60 -9.25 -8.93 -0.25
CA HIS A 60 -8.84 -8.04 -1.33
C HIS A 60 -9.71 -8.08 -2.60
N LEU A 61 -10.61 -9.05 -2.75
CA LEU A 61 -11.28 -9.36 -4.01
C LEU A 61 -12.05 -8.18 -4.62
N TRP A 62 -12.56 -7.27 -3.80
CA TRP A 62 -13.29 -6.08 -4.25
C TRP A 62 -12.40 -5.04 -4.96
N THR A 63 -11.09 -5.05 -4.68
CA THR A 63 -10.19 -3.94 -5.01
C THR A 63 -9.96 -3.82 -6.51
N ALA A 64 -9.70 -4.94 -7.19
CA ALA A 64 -9.42 -4.95 -8.61
C ALA A 64 -10.60 -4.45 -9.44
N ASP A 65 -11.80 -4.95 -9.15
CA ASP A 65 -13.03 -4.59 -9.87
C ASP A 65 -13.45 -3.14 -9.58
N THR A 66 -13.30 -2.69 -8.34
CA THR A 66 -13.59 -1.30 -7.96
C THR A 66 -12.61 -0.32 -8.63
N TYR A 67 -11.31 -0.65 -8.69
CA TYR A 67 -10.32 0.23 -9.32
C TYR A 67 -10.52 0.32 -10.83
N GLU A 68 -10.88 -0.77 -11.48
CA GLU A 68 -11.16 -0.79 -12.92
C GLU A 68 -12.40 0.03 -13.26
N GLY A 69 -13.49 -0.13 -12.48
CA GLY A 69 -14.78 0.52 -12.75
C GLY A 69 -14.91 1.95 -12.25
N ALA A 70 -14.09 2.40 -11.30
CA ALA A 70 -14.17 3.75 -10.77
C ALA A 70 -13.43 4.78 -11.65
N PRO A 71 -13.81 6.07 -11.58
CA PRO A 71 -13.01 7.15 -12.14
C PRO A 71 -11.58 7.12 -11.56
N THR A 72 -10.57 7.42 -12.38
CA THR A 72 -9.15 7.28 -12.00
C THR A 72 -8.77 8.12 -10.78
N SER A 73 -9.37 9.30 -10.61
CA SER A 73 -9.17 10.16 -9.43
C SER A 73 -9.70 9.51 -8.14
N VAL A 74 -10.86 8.84 -8.20
CA VAL A 74 -11.42 8.09 -7.06
C VAL A 74 -10.55 6.88 -6.74
N THR A 75 -10.07 6.17 -7.75
CA THR A 75 -9.14 5.05 -7.59
C THR A 75 -7.84 5.50 -6.92
N ALA A 76 -7.29 6.63 -7.32
CA ALA A 76 -6.10 7.23 -6.70
C ALA A 76 -6.31 7.50 -5.21
N TYR A 77 -7.45 8.10 -4.82
CA TYR A 77 -7.81 8.34 -3.42
C TYR A 77 -7.91 7.03 -2.62
N LEU A 78 -8.64 6.04 -3.15
CA LEU A 78 -8.84 4.75 -2.48
C LEU A 78 -7.53 3.98 -2.32
N SER A 79 -6.61 4.09 -3.29
CA SER A 79 -5.35 3.35 -3.27
C SER A 79 -4.36 3.85 -2.22
N VAL A 80 -4.41 5.13 -1.88
CA VAL A 80 -3.42 5.77 -1.00
C VAL A 80 -4.03 6.19 0.33
N ILE A 81 -4.97 7.15 0.29
CA ILE A 81 -5.43 7.82 1.50
C ILE A 81 -6.26 6.88 2.37
N SER A 82 -7.22 6.19 1.76
CA SER A 82 -8.08 5.23 2.48
C SER A 82 -7.27 4.07 3.10
N LYS A 83 -6.33 3.50 2.34
CA LYS A 83 -5.49 2.39 2.85
C LYS A 83 -4.49 2.85 3.89
N GLY A 84 -3.87 3.99 3.66
CA GLY A 84 -2.86 4.53 4.55
C GLY A 84 -3.41 4.89 5.92
N SER A 85 -4.55 5.59 5.96
CA SER A 85 -5.22 5.91 7.21
C SER A 85 -5.67 4.65 7.95
N ALA A 86 -6.23 3.66 7.25
CA ALA A 86 -6.63 2.40 7.86
C ALA A 86 -5.43 1.61 8.43
N ALA A 87 -4.29 1.58 7.74
CA ALA A 87 -3.09 0.91 8.23
C ALA A 87 -2.49 1.60 9.47
N PHE A 88 -2.49 2.94 9.49
CA PHE A 88 -2.05 3.71 10.65
C PHE A 88 -2.95 3.44 11.87
N VAL A 89 -4.26 3.43 11.68
CA VAL A 89 -5.24 3.10 12.73
C VAL A 89 -5.05 1.65 13.20
N LEU A 90 -4.89 0.70 12.28
CA LEU A 90 -4.64 -0.70 12.62
C LEU A 90 -3.41 -0.85 13.51
N MET A 91 -2.28 -0.24 13.13
CA MET A 91 -1.07 -0.28 13.95
C MET A 91 -1.29 0.33 15.32
N THR A 92 -1.92 1.51 15.39
CA THR A 92 -2.19 2.18 16.67
C THR A 92 -3.03 1.31 17.60
N ILE A 93 -4.09 0.67 17.08
CA ILE A 93 -4.96 -0.18 17.89
C ILE A 93 -4.24 -1.46 18.31
N LEU A 94 -3.52 -2.13 17.41
CA LEU A 94 -2.77 -3.34 17.77
C LEU A 94 -1.71 -3.08 18.83
N MET A 95 -1.03 -1.91 18.77
CA MET A 95 0.00 -1.56 19.74
C MET A 95 -0.58 -1.13 21.10
N LYS A 96 -1.69 -0.40 21.11
CA LYS A 96 -2.26 0.12 22.38
C LYS A 96 -3.20 -0.84 23.07
N ALA A 97 -4.01 -1.59 22.29
CA ALA A 97 -5.05 -2.44 22.86
C ALA A 97 -4.68 -3.94 22.87
N PHE A 98 -3.81 -4.39 21.97
CA PHE A 98 -3.54 -5.83 21.82
C PHE A 98 -2.09 -6.24 22.11
N ALA A 99 -1.14 -5.31 22.23
CA ALA A 99 0.27 -5.66 22.41
C ALA A 99 0.57 -6.32 23.77
N GLN A 100 -0.19 -5.95 24.80
CA GLN A 100 -0.02 -6.47 26.15
C GLN A 100 -1.03 -7.57 26.54
N SER A 101 -1.87 -7.99 25.59
CA SER A 101 -2.90 -9.00 25.81
C SER A 101 -2.39 -10.42 25.57
N ASP A 102 -3.09 -11.40 26.12
CA ASP A 102 -2.85 -12.83 25.84
C ASP A 102 -3.06 -13.18 24.36
N LEU A 103 -3.71 -12.28 23.60
CA LEU A 103 -3.93 -12.43 22.16
C LEU A 103 -2.75 -12.01 21.28
N PHE A 104 -1.66 -11.46 21.87
CA PHE A 104 -0.50 -11.00 21.10
C PHE A 104 0.02 -12.05 20.11
N TYR A 105 0.19 -13.27 20.57
CA TYR A 105 0.70 -14.36 19.75
C TYR A 105 -0.26 -14.72 18.60
N SER A 106 -1.55 -14.67 18.88
CA SER A 106 -2.60 -15.00 17.92
C SER A 106 -2.69 -13.99 16.77
N TRP A 107 -2.74 -12.69 17.08
CA TRP A 107 -2.84 -11.68 16.02
C TRP A 107 -1.52 -11.54 15.25
N ASN A 108 -0.39 -11.68 15.92
CA ASN A 108 0.93 -11.58 15.30
C ASN A 108 1.13 -12.71 14.27
N THR A 109 0.83 -13.96 14.64
CA THR A 109 0.87 -15.10 13.71
C THR A 109 -0.12 -14.95 12.56
N GLY A 110 -1.33 -14.46 12.83
CA GLY A 110 -2.32 -14.18 11.78
C GLY A 110 -1.84 -13.14 10.79
N MET A 111 -1.28 -12.03 11.28
CA MET A 111 -0.72 -10.97 10.44
C MET A 111 0.47 -11.45 9.60
N TYR A 112 1.34 -12.28 10.15
CA TYR A 112 2.44 -12.90 9.42
C TYR A 112 1.94 -13.58 8.13
N TRP A 113 0.94 -14.45 8.23
CA TRP A 113 0.39 -15.17 7.08
C TRP A 113 -0.40 -14.27 6.13
N ILE A 114 -1.12 -13.29 6.65
CA ILE A 114 -1.81 -12.27 5.84
C ILE A 114 -0.81 -11.45 5.01
N ILE A 115 0.34 -11.07 5.58
CA ILE A 115 1.40 -10.35 4.87
C ILE A 115 1.96 -11.22 3.75
N VAL A 116 2.40 -12.46 4.06
CA VAL A 116 2.95 -13.39 3.07
C VAL A 116 1.97 -13.60 1.92
N ALA A 117 0.71 -13.86 2.23
CA ALA A 117 -0.32 -14.06 1.22
C ALA A 117 -0.54 -12.80 0.37
N SER A 118 -0.60 -11.61 1.01
CA SER A 118 -0.86 -10.35 0.32
C SER A 118 0.25 -10.00 -0.66
N ILE A 119 1.52 -10.05 -0.25
CA ILE A 119 2.64 -9.70 -1.13
C ILE A 119 2.79 -10.73 -2.25
N THR A 120 2.57 -12.02 -1.98
CA THR A 120 2.81 -13.08 -2.96
C THR A 120 1.68 -13.20 -3.98
N ILE A 121 0.44 -13.32 -3.51
CA ILE A 121 -0.73 -13.49 -4.38
C ILE A 121 -0.92 -12.26 -5.26
N ALA A 122 -0.85 -11.05 -4.68
CA ALA A 122 -1.05 -9.83 -5.45
C ALA A 122 0.02 -9.65 -6.54
N ASN A 123 1.29 -9.94 -6.25
CA ASN A 123 2.36 -9.84 -7.25
C ASN A 123 2.16 -10.84 -8.40
N LEU A 124 1.75 -12.08 -8.11
CA LEU A 124 1.47 -13.07 -9.15
C LEU A 124 0.28 -12.67 -10.03
N PHE A 125 -0.77 -12.12 -9.43
CA PHE A 125 -1.94 -11.63 -10.20
C PHE A 125 -1.62 -10.37 -11.01
N ALA A 126 -0.76 -9.47 -10.50
CA ALA A 126 -0.35 -8.26 -11.21
C ALA A 126 0.30 -8.56 -12.59
N ILE A 127 1.11 -9.61 -12.67
CA ILE A 127 1.82 -10.00 -13.90
C ILE A 127 0.86 -10.27 -15.08
N ARG A 128 -0.35 -10.75 -14.80
CA ARG A 128 -1.32 -11.16 -15.81
C ARG A 128 -2.33 -10.07 -16.20
N GLN A 129 -2.24 -8.90 -15.64
CA GLN A 129 -3.20 -7.83 -15.93
C GLN A 129 -2.85 -7.10 -17.21
N ASN A 130 -3.87 -6.85 -18.04
CA ASN A 130 -3.77 -6.03 -19.25
C ASN A 130 -4.29 -4.61 -19.01
N ASN A 131 -5.32 -4.45 -18.20
CA ASN A 131 -5.85 -3.15 -17.81
C ASN A 131 -4.94 -2.50 -16.77
N LEU A 132 -4.50 -1.26 -17.03
CA LEU A 132 -3.53 -0.58 -16.16
C LEU A 132 -4.11 -0.22 -14.78
N LYS A 133 -5.41 0.12 -14.68
CA LYS A 133 -6.07 0.37 -13.38
C LYS A 133 -6.14 -0.91 -12.55
N ARG A 134 -6.49 -2.03 -13.17
CA ARG A 134 -6.55 -3.34 -12.53
C ARG A 134 -5.15 -3.81 -12.11
N PHE A 135 -4.15 -3.55 -12.93
CA PHE A 135 -2.75 -3.76 -12.59
C PHE A 135 -2.35 -2.96 -11.34
N MET A 136 -2.66 -1.65 -11.31
CA MET A 136 -2.40 -0.79 -10.14
C MET A 136 -3.15 -1.24 -8.89
N ALA A 137 -4.31 -1.90 -9.02
CA ALA A 137 -5.02 -2.49 -7.91
C ALA A 137 -4.23 -3.63 -7.25
N PHE A 138 -3.72 -4.58 -8.03
CA PHE A 138 -2.89 -5.68 -7.50
C PHE A 138 -1.55 -5.16 -6.98
N SER A 139 -0.94 -4.19 -7.65
CA SER A 139 0.19 -3.45 -7.12
C SER A 139 -0.13 -2.86 -5.74
N ALA A 140 -1.25 -2.16 -5.59
CA ALA A 140 -1.67 -1.55 -4.33
C ALA A 140 -1.97 -2.58 -3.21
N ILE A 141 -2.43 -3.79 -3.53
CA ILE A 141 -2.59 -4.89 -2.57
C ILE A 141 -1.22 -5.38 -2.09
N SER A 142 -0.26 -5.56 -2.99
CA SER A 142 1.12 -5.91 -2.63
C SER A 142 1.77 -4.83 -1.75
N GLN A 143 1.64 -3.56 -2.13
CA GLN A 143 2.19 -2.44 -1.35
C GLN A 143 1.53 -2.33 0.04
N ALA A 144 0.24 -2.66 0.16
CA ALA A 144 -0.43 -2.76 1.45
C ALA A 144 0.17 -3.86 2.34
N GLY A 145 0.58 -4.98 1.76
CA GLY A 145 1.31 -6.04 2.47
C GLY A 145 2.64 -5.55 3.03
N TYR A 146 3.44 -4.80 2.24
CA TYR A 146 4.68 -4.18 2.74
C TYR A 146 4.43 -3.12 3.83
N LEU A 147 3.37 -2.34 3.68
CA LEU A 147 2.99 -1.32 4.65
C LEU A 147 2.64 -1.96 6.01
N VAL A 148 1.87 -3.03 5.98
CA VAL A 148 1.49 -3.78 7.20
C VAL A 148 2.68 -4.57 7.78
N LEU A 149 3.69 -4.91 6.98
CA LEU A 149 4.92 -5.52 7.48
C LEU A 149 5.62 -4.66 8.55
N ALA A 150 5.50 -3.32 8.49
CA ALA A 150 6.02 -2.43 9.52
C ALA A 150 5.36 -2.63 10.89
N ILE A 151 4.13 -3.16 10.93
CA ILE A 151 3.39 -3.43 12.18
C ILE A 151 4.04 -4.55 12.99
N MET A 152 4.74 -5.47 12.32
CA MET A 152 5.37 -6.63 12.97
C MET A 152 6.50 -6.23 13.95
N ASP A 153 7.06 -5.03 13.80
CA ASP A 153 8.08 -4.51 14.74
C ASP A 153 7.49 -4.17 16.11
N GLY A 154 6.24 -3.74 16.18
CA GLY A 154 5.56 -3.45 17.45
C GLY A 154 6.14 -2.27 18.25
N THR A 155 7.00 -1.44 17.64
CA THR A 155 7.69 -0.33 18.29
C THR A 155 7.47 1.00 17.61
N ALA A 156 7.91 2.09 18.24
CA ALA A 156 7.94 3.42 17.62
C ALA A 156 8.79 3.45 16.33
N GLN A 157 9.79 2.57 16.19
CA GLN A 157 10.58 2.45 14.97
C GLN A 157 9.75 1.86 13.83
N GLY A 158 8.92 0.85 14.09
CA GLY A 158 7.95 0.32 13.13
C GLY A 158 6.93 1.35 12.69
N MET A 159 6.42 2.17 13.64
CA MET A 159 5.51 3.28 13.31
C MET A 159 6.19 4.33 12.41
N THR A 160 7.44 4.69 12.71
CA THR A 160 8.25 5.59 11.87
C THR A 160 8.41 5.03 10.46
N ALA A 161 8.73 3.73 10.34
CA ALA A 161 8.88 3.06 9.07
C ALA A 161 7.56 3.03 8.27
N LEU A 162 6.43 2.78 8.95
CA LEU A 162 5.09 2.81 8.36
C LEU A 162 4.75 4.20 7.82
N VAL A 163 4.93 5.26 8.63
CA VAL A 163 4.62 6.64 8.23
C VAL A 163 5.49 7.07 7.06
N PHE A 164 6.80 6.80 7.11
CA PHE A 164 7.70 7.13 6.01
C PHE A 164 7.34 6.37 4.72
N TYR A 165 7.04 5.07 4.84
CA TYR A 165 6.59 4.26 3.71
C TYR A 165 5.32 4.83 3.08
N LEU A 166 4.38 5.25 3.91
CA LEU A 166 3.10 5.81 3.48
C LEU A 166 3.28 7.11 2.69
N LEU A 167 4.15 8.02 3.17
CA LEU A 167 4.47 9.27 2.47
C LEU A 167 5.11 9.00 1.10
N VAL A 168 6.08 8.10 1.03
CA VAL A 168 6.73 7.71 -0.22
C VAL A 168 5.77 7.03 -1.19
N TYR A 169 4.94 6.11 -0.68
CA TYR A 169 3.91 5.44 -1.46
C TYR A 169 2.90 6.44 -2.02
N MET A 170 2.48 7.43 -1.21
CA MET A 170 1.56 8.48 -1.61
C MET A 170 2.07 9.24 -2.83
N VAL A 171 3.28 9.79 -2.78
CA VAL A 171 3.82 10.59 -3.90
C VAL A 171 4.07 9.74 -5.14
N SER A 172 4.54 8.51 -4.99
CA SER A 172 4.83 7.62 -6.11
C SER A 172 3.56 7.14 -6.80
N ASN A 173 2.56 6.75 -6.02
CA ASN A 173 1.32 6.18 -6.53
C ASN A 173 0.39 7.24 -7.12
N LEU A 174 0.23 8.40 -6.43
CA LEU A 174 -0.55 9.52 -6.97
C LEU A 174 0.07 10.07 -8.25
N GLY A 175 1.40 10.12 -8.34
CA GLY A 175 2.10 10.50 -9.57
C GLY A 175 1.79 9.56 -10.73
N ALA A 176 1.82 8.25 -10.51
CA ALA A 176 1.44 7.26 -11.52
C ALA A 176 -0.02 7.43 -11.95
N PHE A 177 -0.95 7.57 -11.01
CA PHE A 177 -2.37 7.82 -11.33
C PHE A 177 -2.61 9.15 -12.05
N ALA A 178 -1.87 10.21 -11.74
CA ALA A 178 -1.97 11.49 -12.44
C ALA A 178 -1.57 11.37 -13.92
N VAL A 179 -0.53 10.56 -14.24
CA VAL A 179 -0.21 10.23 -15.63
C VAL A 179 -1.34 9.44 -16.28
N MET A 180 -1.88 8.43 -15.59
CA MET A 180 -2.99 7.61 -16.10
C MET A 180 -4.23 8.46 -16.37
N THR A 181 -4.60 9.36 -15.46
CA THR A 181 -5.72 10.31 -15.63
C THR A 181 -5.50 11.17 -16.89
N SER A 182 -4.30 11.77 -17.05
CA SER A 182 -3.99 12.57 -18.23
C SER A 182 -4.14 11.79 -19.52
N VAL A 183 -3.71 10.53 -19.57
CA VAL A 183 -3.82 9.69 -20.77
C VAL A 183 -5.27 9.30 -21.00
N GLU A 184 -5.99 8.86 -19.97
CA GLU A 184 -7.39 8.42 -20.07
C GLU A 184 -8.31 9.55 -20.54
N GLU A 185 -8.18 10.76 -19.98
CA GLU A 185 -8.99 11.93 -20.36
C GLU A 185 -8.76 12.40 -21.80
N ASN A 186 -7.52 12.28 -22.30
CA ASN A 186 -7.19 12.78 -23.64
C ASN A 186 -7.32 11.72 -24.75
N SER A 187 -7.26 10.42 -24.42
CA SER A 187 -7.24 9.35 -25.42
C SER A 187 -8.26 8.24 -25.19
N GLY A 188 -8.87 8.17 -24.00
CA GLY A 188 -9.74 7.04 -23.59
C GLY A 188 -9.01 5.71 -23.41
N LYS A 189 -7.68 5.70 -23.51
CA LYS A 189 -6.86 4.48 -23.47
C LYS A 189 -6.52 4.08 -22.02
N ILE A 190 -6.71 2.79 -21.71
CA ILE A 190 -6.60 2.28 -20.32
C ILE A 190 -5.77 0.99 -20.20
N ASN A 191 -5.41 0.35 -21.33
CA ASN A 191 -4.66 -0.90 -21.31
C ASN A 191 -3.16 -0.63 -21.37
N ILE A 192 -2.36 -1.55 -20.82
CA ILE A 192 -0.89 -1.44 -20.81
C ILE A 192 -0.34 -1.37 -22.23
N SER A 193 -0.91 -2.12 -23.19
CA SER A 193 -0.52 -2.08 -24.60
C SER A 193 -0.81 -0.74 -25.28
N ASP A 194 -1.77 0.03 -24.77
CA ASP A 194 -2.07 1.37 -25.31
C ASP A 194 -0.94 2.37 -25.04
N TYR A 195 -0.10 2.10 -24.02
CA TYR A 195 1.06 2.91 -23.66
C TYR A 195 2.31 2.57 -24.46
N ASP A 196 2.24 1.57 -25.38
CA ASP A 196 3.36 1.22 -26.26
C ASP A 196 3.79 2.47 -27.06
N GLY A 197 5.10 2.79 -27.01
CA GLY A 197 5.67 3.96 -27.69
C GLY A 197 5.29 5.33 -27.11
N LEU A 198 4.70 5.43 -25.92
CA LEU A 198 4.28 6.70 -25.30
C LEU A 198 5.42 7.74 -25.24
N TYR A 199 6.67 7.29 -25.07
CA TYR A 199 7.83 8.19 -25.05
C TYR A 199 8.00 8.98 -26.35
N GLN A 200 7.65 8.43 -27.50
CA GLN A 200 7.81 9.10 -28.78
C GLN A 200 6.83 10.28 -28.95
N SER A 201 5.62 10.16 -28.42
CA SER A 201 4.58 11.19 -28.55
C SER A 201 4.51 12.12 -27.34
N ASN A 202 4.68 11.58 -26.12
CA ASN A 202 4.54 12.31 -24.87
C ASN A 202 5.73 12.00 -23.92
N PRO A 203 6.98 12.42 -24.25
CA PRO A 203 8.20 12.01 -23.53
C PRO A 203 8.19 12.43 -22.07
N LYS A 204 7.63 13.59 -21.74
CA LYS A 204 7.56 14.07 -20.35
C LYS A 204 6.67 13.18 -19.48
N LEU A 205 5.50 12.78 -19.99
CA LEU A 205 4.59 11.91 -19.25
C LEU A 205 5.18 10.50 -19.06
N ALA A 206 5.80 9.95 -20.12
CA ALA A 206 6.49 8.66 -20.01
C ALA A 206 7.63 8.69 -18.98
N PHE A 207 8.42 9.77 -18.95
CA PHE A 207 9.49 9.95 -17.98
C PHE A 207 8.96 10.05 -16.54
N LEU A 208 7.91 10.86 -16.29
CA LEU A 208 7.30 11.01 -14.98
C LEU A 208 6.69 9.68 -14.48
N MET A 209 5.99 8.95 -15.37
CA MET A 209 5.49 7.61 -15.05
C MET A 209 6.63 6.66 -14.65
N THR A 210 7.74 6.69 -15.38
CA THR A 210 8.91 5.85 -15.10
C THR A 210 9.51 6.13 -13.73
N LEU A 211 9.65 7.41 -13.35
CA LEU A 211 10.14 7.78 -12.01
C LEU A 211 9.23 7.24 -10.90
N CYS A 212 7.92 7.37 -11.08
CA CYS A 212 6.94 6.84 -10.14
C CYS A 212 7.00 5.31 -10.04
N LEU A 213 7.08 4.61 -11.18
CA LEU A 213 7.19 3.15 -11.23
C LEU A 213 8.51 2.64 -10.63
N PHE A 214 9.63 3.32 -10.86
CA PHE A 214 10.92 2.97 -10.26
C PHE A 214 10.90 3.16 -8.75
N SER A 215 10.23 4.20 -8.25
CA SER A 215 10.01 4.36 -6.82
C SER A 215 9.14 3.24 -6.26
N LEU A 216 8.00 2.89 -6.86
CA LEU A 216 7.15 1.78 -6.44
C LEU A 216 7.87 0.43 -6.48
N ALA A 217 8.72 0.21 -7.47
CA ALA A 217 9.57 -0.98 -7.57
C ALA A 217 10.61 -1.06 -6.45
N GLY A 218 11.08 0.10 -5.96
CA GLY A 218 12.14 0.18 -4.94
C GLY A 218 13.54 0.17 -5.55
N ILE A 219 13.73 0.84 -6.69
CA ILE A 219 15.06 0.97 -7.33
C ILE A 219 15.81 2.15 -6.71
N PRO A 220 17.07 1.98 -6.26
CA PRO A 220 17.91 3.11 -5.89
C PRO A 220 18.14 4.05 -7.10
N PRO A 221 18.22 5.36 -6.94
CA PRO A 221 18.22 6.14 -5.70
C PRO A 221 16.85 6.69 -5.28
N PHE A 222 15.76 6.17 -5.82
CA PHE A 222 14.42 6.70 -5.57
C PHE A 222 13.91 6.38 -4.16
N ALA A 223 12.98 7.21 -3.68
CA ALA A 223 12.43 7.15 -2.33
C ALA A 223 11.89 5.77 -1.93
N GLY A 224 11.28 5.04 -2.87
CA GLY A 224 10.72 3.72 -2.63
C GLY A 224 11.72 2.66 -2.17
N PHE A 225 12.98 2.77 -2.57
CA PHE A 225 14.04 1.91 -2.06
C PHE A 225 14.23 2.11 -0.55
N PHE A 226 14.37 3.35 -0.10
CA PHE A 226 14.58 3.66 1.31
C PHE A 226 13.36 3.29 2.16
N SER A 227 12.15 3.52 1.65
CA SER A 227 10.94 3.16 2.38
C SER A 227 10.83 1.66 2.63
N LYS A 228 11.10 0.82 1.62
CA LYS A 228 11.15 -0.64 1.76
C LYS A 228 12.28 -1.06 2.69
N PHE A 229 13.45 -0.45 2.55
CA PHE A 229 14.61 -0.74 3.39
C PHE A 229 14.31 -0.54 4.88
N PHE A 230 13.70 0.57 5.26
CA PHE A 230 13.39 0.83 6.67
C PHE A 230 12.32 -0.14 7.21
N VAL A 231 11.30 -0.49 6.43
CA VAL A 231 10.30 -1.48 6.82
C VAL A 231 10.93 -2.87 6.98
N PHE A 232 11.82 -3.28 6.08
CA PHE A 232 12.51 -4.56 6.18
C PHE A 232 13.47 -4.61 7.37
N MET A 233 14.18 -3.50 7.65
CA MET A 233 15.04 -3.40 8.83
C MET A 233 14.25 -3.47 10.13
N ALA A 234 13.08 -2.84 10.22
CA ALA A 234 12.20 -2.92 11.37
C ALA A 234 11.76 -4.36 11.62
N ALA A 235 11.20 -5.03 10.60
CA ALA A 235 10.76 -6.41 10.72
C ALA A 235 11.91 -7.41 10.99
N PHE A 236 13.10 -7.16 10.42
CA PHE A 236 14.28 -7.99 10.68
C PHE A 236 14.74 -7.90 12.14
N LYS A 237 14.82 -6.69 12.68
CA LYS A 237 15.16 -6.45 14.09
C LYS A 237 14.12 -7.04 15.07
N ALA A 238 12.86 -7.07 14.67
CA ALA A 238 11.79 -7.70 15.41
C ALA A 238 11.83 -9.25 15.41
N GLY A 239 12.80 -9.85 14.73
CA GLY A 239 12.99 -11.31 14.73
C GLY A 239 12.24 -12.06 13.62
N TYR A 240 11.88 -11.38 12.51
CA TYR A 240 11.18 -11.99 11.36
C TYR A 240 12.06 -12.09 10.09
N PRO A 241 13.27 -12.69 10.14
CA PRO A 241 14.17 -12.76 8.98
C PRO A 241 13.58 -13.51 7.79
N LEU A 242 12.82 -14.58 8.02
CA LEU A 242 12.17 -15.34 6.95
C LEU A 242 11.09 -14.51 6.22
N LEU A 243 10.30 -13.74 6.98
CA LEU A 243 9.29 -12.85 6.41
C LEU A 243 9.94 -11.77 5.54
N VAL A 244 11.05 -11.20 6.00
CA VAL A 244 11.85 -10.23 5.24
C VAL A 244 12.43 -10.86 3.97
N PHE A 245 12.92 -12.09 4.03
CA PHE A 245 13.40 -12.81 2.85
C PHE A 245 12.29 -13.01 1.81
N ILE A 246 11.11 -13.44 2.24
CA ILE A 246 9.93 -13.58 1.36
C ILE A 246 9.55 -12.22 0.76
N ALA A 247 9.59 -11.14 1.55
CA ALA A 247 9.30 -9.80 1.11
C ALA A 247 10.31 -9.30 0.06
N LEU A 248 11.61 -9.57 0.26
CA LEU A 248 12.67 -9.25 -0.71
C LEU A 248 12.47 -10.00 -2.04
N ALA A 249 12.19 -11.31 -1.99
CA ALA A 249 11.90 -12.11 -3.19
C ALA A 249 10.70 -11.53 -3.95
N ASN A 250 9.64 -11.16 -3.24
CA ASN A 250 8.46 -10.52 -3.82
C ASN A 250 8.74 -9.11 -4.39
N THR A 251 9.72 -8.39 -3.84
CA THR A 251 10.17 -7.11 -4.41
C THR A 251 10.80 -7.31 -5.80
N VAL A 252 11.57 -8.39 -6.00
CA VAL A 252 12.13 -8.74 -7.32
C VAL A 252 11.01 -9.07 -8.31
N ILE A 253 9.98 -9.79 -7.89
CA ILE A 253 8.80 -10.05 -8.73
C ILE A 253 8.10 -8.73 -9.10
N SER A 254 7.95 -7.83 -8.13
CA SER A 254 7.32 -6.51 -8.40
C SER A 254 8.14 -5.66 -9.36
N LEU A 255 9.45 -5.69 -9.28
CA LEU A 255 10.35 -5.02 -10.21
C LEU A 255 10.07 -5.46 -11.67
N TYR A 256 9.92 -6.76 -11.90
CA TYR A 256 9.67 -7.31 -13.23
C TYR A 256 8.44 -6.68 -13.88
N TYR A 257 7.31 -6.66 -13.21
CA TYR A 257 6.07 -6.16 -13.83
C TYR A 257 6.05 -4.63 -13.97
N TYR A 258 6.70 -3.86 -13.11
CA TYR A 258 6.86 -2.42 -13.31
C TYR A 258 7.75 -2.12 -14.52
N LEU A 259 8.83 -2.87 -14.70
CA LEU A 259 9.70 -2.76 -15.87
C LEU A 259 8.98 -3.14 -17.19
N MET A 260 7.99 -4.02 -17.15
CA MET A 260 7.17 -4.32 -18.35
C MET A 260 6.43 -3.08 -18.86
N ILE A 261 5.89 -2.24 -17.96
CA ILE A 261 5.23 -0.98 -18.36
C ILE A 261 6.26 0.00 -18.93
N VAL A 262 7.43 0.13 -18.27
CA VAL A 262 8.50 0.98 -18.78
C VAL A 262 8.95 0.50 -20.18
N LYS A 263 9.12 -0.81 -20.36
CA LYS A 263 9.43 -1.41 -21.68
C LYS A 263 8.37 -1.08 -22.72
N ALA A 264 7.08 -1.12 -22.36
CA ALA A 264 5.98 -0.74 -23.25
C ALA A 264 6.15 0.72 -23.71
N MET A 265 6.35 1.64 -22.78
CA MET A 265 6.45 3.07 -23.09
C MET A 265 7.66 3.47 -23.95
N TYR A 266 8.80 2.77 -23.79
CA TYR A 266 10.06 3.20 -24.43
C TYR A 266 10.51 2.34 -25.61
N ILE A 267 10.21 1.04 -25.61
CA ILE A 267 10.83 0.07 -26.52
C ILE A 267 9.84 -0.47 -27.55
N LYS A 268 8.60 -0.73 -27.13
CA LYS A 268 7.63 -1.32 -28.04
C LYS A 268 7.10 -0.30 -29.04
N PRO A 269 7.10 -0.62 -30.36
CA PRO A 269 6.44 0.21 -31.36
C PRO A 269 4.92 0.14 -31.19
N ASN A 270 4.24 1.22 -31.59
CA ASN A 270 2.77 1.26 -31.62
C ASN A 270 2.31 1.84 -32.96
N ASP A 271 1.50 1.08 -33.70
CA ASP A 271 0.93 1.50 -34.98
C ASP A 271 -0.16 2.58 -34.81
N ASN A 272 -0.74 2.69 -33.61
CA ASN A 272 -1.72 3.71 -33.27
C ASN A 272 -1.34 4.42 -31.93
N PRO A 273 -0.26 5.22 -31.94
CA PRO A 273 0.27 5.87 -30.74
C PRO A 273 -0.72 6.88 -30.17
N ILE A 274 -0.61 7.15 -28.88
CA ILE A 274 -1.34 8.23 -28.22
C ILE A 274 -0.86 9.55 -28.84
N ALA A 275 -1.79 10.37 -29.36
CA ALA A 275 -1.46 11.68 -29.91
C ALA A 275 -0.76 12.56 -28.87
N THR A 276 0.07 13.49 -29.34
CA THR A 276 0.67 14.48 -28.45
C THR A 276 -0.40 15.42 -27.89
N PHE A 277 -0.46 15.55 -26.58
CA PHE A 277 -1.41 16.45 -25.89
C PHE A 277 -0.74 17.22 -24.76
N LYS A 278 -1.42 18.24 -24.25
CA LYS A 278 -1.01 18.96 -23.04
C LYS A 278 -1.97 18.62 -21.93
N SER A 279 -1.45 18.11 -20.82
CA SER A 279 -2.23 17.94 -19.59
C SER A 279 -2.73 19.31 -19.09
N ASP A 280 -3.85 19.29 -18.38
CA ASP A 280 -4.40 20.49 -17.72
C ASP A 280 -3.44 21.07 -16.66
N GLY A 281 -3.70 22.31 -16.21
CA GLY A 281 -2.82 23.01 -15.27
C GLY A 281 -2.71 22.32 -13.92
N TYR A 282 -3.82 21.81 -13.40
CA TYR A 282 -3.87 21.17 -12.10
C TYR A 282 -3.11 19.84 -12.08
N THR A 283 -3.29 19.03 -13.12
CA THR A 283 -2.56 17.77 -13.27
C THR A 283 -1.06 17.99 -13.42
N ARG A 284 -0.63 19.04 -14.13
CA ARG A 284 0.81 19.39 -14.20
C ARG A 284 1.40 19.77 -12.84
N VAL A 285 0.67 20.52 -12.02
CA VAL A 285 1.12 20.86 -10.66
C VAL A 285 1.19 19.59 -9.80
N ALA A 286 0.18 18.73 -9.84
CA ALA A 286 0.17 17.47 -9.13
C ALA A 286 1.35 16.57 -9.53
N LEU A 287 1.62 16.43 -10.83
CA LEU A 287 2.77 15.68 -11.35
C LEU A 287 4.10 16.24 -10.87
N ALA A 288 4.25 17.58 -10.90
CA ALA A 288 5.47 18.23 -10.41
C ALA A 288 5.67 17.97 -8.91
N LEU A 289 4.64 18.11 -8.09
CA LEU A 289 4.71 17.85 -6.64
C LEU A 289 5.05 16.39 -6.35
N CYS A 290 4.40 15.44 -7.03
CA CYS A 290 4.66 14.01 -6.86
C CYS A 290 6.10 13.65 -7.27
N THR A 291 6.58 14.17 -8.39
CA THR A 291 7.95 13.89 -8.88
C THR A 291 9.00 14.49 -7.94
N LEU A 292 8.80 15.73 -7.51
CA LEU A 292 9.68 16.36 -6.51
C LEU A 292 9.66 15.55 -5.21
N GLY A 293 8.49 15.09 -4.76
CA GLY A 293 8.36 14.25 -3.57
C GLY A 293 9.16 12.94 -3.70
N VAL A 294 9.08 12.26 -4.84
CA VAL A 294 9.86 11.02 -5.09
C VAL A 294 11.36 11.28 -5.00
N LEU A 295 11.85 12.41 -5.51
CA LEU A 295 13.27 12.77 -5.47
C LEU A 295 13.70 13.23 -4.07
N ILE A 296 12.91 14.09 -3.43
CA ILE A 296 13.26 14.67 -2.13
C ILE A 296 13.26 13.61 -1.03
N PHE A 297 12.24 12.75 -0.96
CA PHE A 297 12.22 11.64 -0.01
C PHE A 297 13.26 10.56 -0.31
N GLY A 298 13.83 10.53 -1.53
CA GLY A 298 14.95 9.68 -1.92
C GLY A 298 16.31 10.18 -1.44
N ILE A 299 16.43 11.44 -0.98
CA ILE A 299 17.68 11.99 -0.46
C ILE A 299 17.89 11.54 1.00
N GLY A 300 18.20 10.26 1.16
CA GLY A 300 18.69 9.72 2.42
C GLY A 300 17.70 9.74 3.58
N GLY A 301 18.21 9.41 4.76
CA GLY A 301 17.42 9.28 6.00
C GLY A 301 16.95 10.58 6.65
N VAL A 302 17.11 11.77 6.03
CA VAL A 302 16.79 13.05 6.66
C VAL A 302 15.33 13.12 7.11
N PHE A 303 14.42 12.80 6.18
CA PHE A 303 12.98 12.78 6.51
C PHE A 303 12.61 11.64 7.44
N TYR A 304 13.23 10.48 7.30
CA TYR A 304 13.05 9.38 8.22
C TYR A 304 13.47 9.76 9.64
N ASN A 305 14.64 10.39 9.81
CA ASN A 305 15.13 10.86 11.10
C ASN A 305 14.22 11.96 11.69
N TYR A 306 13.69 12.86 10.86
CA TYR A 306 12.72 13.85 11.32
C TYR A 306 11.44 13.20 11.85
N ILE A 307 10.88 12.25 11.11
CA ILE A 307 9.68 11.50 11.52
C ILE A 307 9.94 10.66 12.78
N SER A 308 11.13 10.09 12.93
CA SER A 308 11.50 9.32 14.13
C SER A 308 11.54 10.15 15.41
N GLY A 309 11.65 11.48 15.29
CA GLY A 309 11.56 12.41 16.42
C GLY A 309 10.13 12.63 16.96
N PHE A 310 9.10 12.15 16.27
CA PHE A 310 7.73 12.24 16.76
C PHE A 310 7.46 11.15 17.81
N GLY A 311 6.94 11.57 18.96
CA GLY A 311 6.42 10.63 19.96
C GLY A 311 5.02 10.17 19.56
N TYR A 312 4.88 8.93 19.09
CA TYR A 312 3.57 8.39 18.67
C TYR A 312 2.64 8.00 19.83
N GLY A 313 3.08 8.21 21.07
CA GLY A 313 2.34 7.82 22.27
C GLY A 313 2.15 6.29 22.37
N LEU A 314 3.10 5.53 21.87
CA LEU A 314 3.17 4.06 21.94
C LEU A 314 3.97 3.61 23.17
#